data_d1577012255f94a5b19255c159b88b91
#
_entry.id   d1577012255f94a5b19255c159b88b91
#
_cell.length_a   1.000
_cell.length_b   1.000
_cell.length_c   1.000
_cell.angle_alpha   90.00
_cell.angle_beta   90.00
_cell.angle_gamma   90.00
#
_symmetry.space_group_name_H-M   'P 1'
#
loop_
_entity.id
_entity.type
_entity.pdbx_description
1 polymer ?
#
loop_
_entity_poly.entity_id
_entity_poly.type
_entity_poly.pdbx_seq_one_letter_code
_entity_poly.pdbx_strand_id
1 'polypeptide(L)'
;MSPTSKIDLAAMQASSEDASRLLKALGNAQRLRILCLLVDHEMSVGQINEQLPDLSQSALSQHLAKLREEGLVQTRREAQTIWYTLEHGPTEQIINTLYGIYCAPSSDTLCAAGPAKRKAKKPPAR
;
A
#
# COMPACT_ATOMS: atom_id res chain seq x y z
N MET A 1 21.08 9.82 -24.97
CA MET A 1 20.78 9.91 -24.68
C MET A 1 20.30 9.81 -24.02
N SER A 2 20.22 9.79 -23.93
CA SER A 2 19.78 9.85 -23.42
C SER A 2 19.40 9.51 -22.77
N PRO A 3 19.53 9.47 -22.63
CA PRO A 3 19.21 9.28 -21.82
C PRO A 3 18.42 9.32 -21.34
N THR A 4 18.75 9.62 -21.72
CA THR A 4 18.04 9.98 -21.26
C THR A 4 17.02 9.37 -21.08
N SER A 5 16.68 9.06 -21.80
CA SER A 5 15.53 8.48 -21.50
C SER A 5 15.72 7.22 -20.85
N LYS A 6 15.18 7.06 -19.75
CA LYS A 6 15.24 5.90 -19.04
C LYS A 6 14.13 5.00 -19.35
N ILE A 7 13.14 5.42 -20.10
CA ILE A 7 11.95 4.62 -20.36
C ILE A 7 12.05 4.05 -21.75
N ASP A 8 12.03 2.73 -21.82
CA ASP A 8 11.93 2.03 -23.07
C ASP A 8 10.45 1.89 -23.39
N LEU A 9 9.98 2.64 -24.33
CA LEU A 9 8.56 2.68 -24.62
C LEU A 9 8.03 1.33 -25.07
N ALA A 10 8.80 0.61 -25.87
CA ALA A 10 8.33 -0.69 -26.32
C ALA A 10 8.18 -1.65 -25.15
N ALA A 11 9.13 -1.62 -24.23
CA ALA A 11 9.01 -2.48 -23.05
C ALA A 11 7.81 -2.08 -22.20
N MET A 12 7.58 -0.79 -22.04
CA MET A 12 6.42 -0.34 -21.27
C MET A 12 5.13 -0.74 -21.95
N GLN A 13 5.08 -0.66 -23.27
CA GLN A 13 3.88 -1.07 -23.98
C GLN A 13 3.59 -2.55 -23.76
N ALA A 14 4.62 -3.37 -23.74
CA ALA A 14 4.43 -4.78 -23.51
C ALA A 14 3.91 -5.07 -22.11
N SER A 15 4.22 -4.20 -21.16
CA SER A 15 3.82 -4.40 -19.77
C SER A 15 2.66 -3.53 -19.35
N SER A 16 2.08 -2.79 -20.27
CA SER A 16 1.13 -1.76 -19.89
C SER A 16 -0.12 -2.34 -19.22
N GLU A 17 -0.54 -3.53 -19.63
CA GLU A 17 -1.73 -4.10 -18.99
C GLU A 17 -1.45 -4.49 -17.55
N ASP A 18 -0.29 -5.07 -17.30
CA ASP A 18 0.06 -5.43 -15.94
C ASP A 18 0.22 -4.18 -15.08
N ALA A 19 0.89 -3.18 -15.63
CA ALA A 19 1.08 -1.94 -14.89
C ALA A 19 -0.25 -1.26 -14.61
N SER A 20 -1.12 -1.27 -15.60
CA SER A 20 -2.44 -0.66 -15.45
C SER A 20 -3.27 -1.36 -14.38
N ARG A 21 -3.19 -2.69 -14.36
CA ARG A 21 -3.91 -3.45 -13.35
C ARG A 21 -3.42 -3.10 -11.95
N LEU A 22 -2.12 -2.99 -11.80
CA LEU A 22 -1.55 -2.60 -10.51
C LEU A 22 -2.05 -1.21 -10.11
N LEU A 23 -2.01 -0.27 -11.04
CA LEU A 23 -2.46 1.08 -10.73
C LEU A 23 -3.92 1.14 -10.40
N LYS A 24 -4.74 0.32 -11.07
CA LYS A 24 -6.16 0.28 -10.73
C LYS A 24 -6.39 -0.24 -9.32
N ALA A 25 -5.64 -1.26 -8.95
CA ALA A 25 -5.79 -1.79 -7.60
C ALA A 25 -5.37 -0.78 -6.56
N LEU A 26 -4.37 0.03 -6.89
CA LEU A 26 -3.89 1.06 -5.97
C LEU A 26 -4.74 2.32 -6.01
N GLY A 27 -5.53 2.51 -7.04
CA GLY A 27 -6.26 3.74 -7.23
C GLY A 27 -7.54 3.83 -6.43
N ASN A 28 -7.44 3.55 -5.15
CA ASN A 28 -8.56 3.59 -4.24
C ASN A 28 -8.02 4.01 -2.89
N ALA A 29 -8.56 5.09 -2.34
CA ALA A 29 -8.00 5.65 -1.12
C ALA A 29 -7.98 4.65 0.01
N GLN A 30 -9.03 3.84 0.13
CA GLN A 30 -9.08 2.90 1.23
C GLN A 30 -8.05 1.81 1.08
N ARG A 31 -7.87 1.33 -0.15
CA ARG A 31 -6.86 0.31 -0.38
C ARG A 31 -5.46 0.84 -0.13
N LEU A 32 -5.21 2.09 -0.52
CA LEU A 32 -3.91 2.69 -0.23
C LEU A 32 -3.64 2.74 1.26
N ARG A 33 -4.65 3.10 2.04
CA ARG A 33 -4.49 3.14 3.49
C ARG A 33 -4.15 1.77 4.04
N ILE A 34 -4.84 0.75 3.55
CA ILE A 34 -4.57 -0.61 4.01
C ILE A 34 -3.14 -1.02 3.67
N LEU A 35 -2.74 -0.76 2.43
CA LEU A 35 -1.40 -1.16 2.02
C LEU A 35 -0.32 -0.42 2.80
N CYS A 36 -0.57 0.84 3.11
CA CYS A 36 0.40 1.58 3.93
C CYS A 36 0.55 0.99 5.32
N LEU A 37 -0.55 0.50 5.89
CA LEU A 37 -0.45 -0.13 7.20
C LEU A 37 0.39 -1.39 7.15
N LEU A 38 0.40 -2.05 6.01
CA LEU A 38 1.11 -3.31 5.90
C LEU A 38 2.58 -3.17 5.52
N VAL A 39 3.03 -1.94 5.28
CA VAL A 39 4.45 -1.75 5.02
C VAL A 39 5.20 -2.11 6.30
N ASP A 40 6.05 -3.12 6.20
CA ASP A 40 6.86 -3.60 7.32
C ASP A 40 6.05 -4.15 8.49
N HIS A 41 4.77 -4.43 8.27
CA HIS A 41 3.95 -4.98 9.36
C HIS A 41 3.10 -6.11 8.84
N GLU A 42 2.90 -7.08 9.69
CA GLU A 42 1.95 -8.15 9.44
C GLU A 42 0.77 -7.91 10.37
N MET A 43 -0.43 -7.88 9.82
CA MET A 43 -1.60 -7.54 10.61
C MET A 43 -2.75 -8.45 10.27
N SER A 44 -3.56 -8.74 11.29
CA SER A 44 -4.82 -9.43 11.08
C SER A 44 -5.89 -8.43 10.66
N VAL A 45 -7.01 -8.96 10.19
CA VAL A 45 -8.15 -8.10 9.83
C VAL A 45 -8.57 -7.23 11.01
N GLY A 46 -8.62 -7.83 12.19
CA GLY A 46 -9.02 -7.05 13.36
C GLY A 46 -8.08 -5.91 13.64
N GLN A 47 -6.78 -6.17 13.52
CA GLN A 47 -5.81 -5.11 13.75
C GLN A 47 -5.90 -4.01 12.72
N ILE A 48 -6.11 -4.40 11.46
CA ILE A 48 -6.28 -3.41 10.41
C ILE A 48 -7.52 -2.57 10.68
N ASN A 49 -8.59 -3.22 11.09
CA ASN A 49 -9.84 -2.50 11.35
C ASN A 49 -9.70 -1.54 12.53
N GLU A 50 -8.88 -1.90 13.51
CA GLU A 50 -8.62 -0.98 14.61
C GLU A 50 -7.95 0.30 14.13
N GLN A 51 -7.09 0.19 13.13
CA GLN A 51 -6.41 1.35 12.59
C GLN A 51 -7.29 2.13 11.64
N LEU A 52 -8.29 1.49 11.07
CA LEU A 52 -9.17 2.12 10.09
C LEU A 52 -10.62 1.93 10.53
N PRO A 53 -10.99 2.53 11.66
CA PRO A 53 -12.31 2.27 12.21
C PRO A 53 -13.45 2.83 11.39
N ASP A 54 -13.15 3.72 10.47
CA ASP A 54 -14.18 4.26 9.58
C ASP A 54 -14.61 3.26 8.51
N LEU A 55 -13.87 2.17 8.33
CA LEU A 55 -14.27 1.13 7.42
C LEU A 55 -15.05 0.05 8.17
N SER A 56 -16.17 -0.35 7.61
CA SER A 56 -16.85 -1.50 8.17
C SER A 56 -16.01 -2.75 7.94
N GLN A 57 -16.24 -3.75 8.75
CA GLN A 57 -15.53 -5.00 8.59
C GLN A 57 -15.83 -5.62 7.23
N SER A 58 -17.05 -5.47 6.76
CA SER A 58 -17.42 -6.00 5.46
C SER A 58 -16.66 -5.30 4.35
N ALA A 59 -16.58 -3.98 4.39
CA ALA A 59 -15.85 -3.25 3.37
C ALA A 59 -14.37 -3.60 3.40
N LEU A 60 -13.82 -3.70 4.61
CA LEU A 60 -12.42 -4.04 4.75
C LEU A 60 -12.13 -5.42 4.17
N SER A 61 -13.01 -6.37 4.47
CA SER A 61 -12.82 -7.71 3.94
C SER A 61 -12.86 -7.73 2.42
N GLN A 62 -13.74 -6.93 1.84
CA GLN A 62 -13.82 -6.85 0.38
C GLN A 62 -12.56 -6.25 -0.20
N HIS A 63 -12.05 -5.20 0.41
CA HIS A 63 -10.81 -4.60 -0.07
C HIS A 63 -9.66 -5.58 0.04
N LEU A 64 -9.57 -6.29 1.15
CA LEU A 64 -8.49 -7.24 1.33
C LEU A 64 -8.59 -8.39 0.34
N ALA A 65 -9.81 -8.85 0.06
CA ALA A 65 -9.99 -9.91 -0.92
C ALA A 65 -9.52 -9.45 -2.30
N LYS A 66 -9.84 -8.23 -2.66
CA LYS A 66 -9.43 -7.71 -3.94
C LYS A 66 -7.91 -7.56 -4.02
N LEU A 67 -7.30 -7.05 -2.97
CA LEU A 67 -5.85 -6.90 -2.93
C LEU A 67 -5.17 -8.26 -3.01
N ARG A 68 -5.72 -9.23 -2.34
CA ARG A 68 -5.15 -10.57 -2.39
C ARG A 68 -5.30 -11.18 -3.77
N GLU A 69 -6.46 -10.99 -4.38
CA GLU A 69 -6.71 -11.50 -5.71
C GLU A 69 -5.73 -10.91 -6.72
N GLU A 70 -5.39 -9.65 -6.55
CA GLU A 70 -4.46 -8.98 -7.45
C GLU A 70 -3.00 -9.23 -7.07
N GLY A 71 -2.76 -9.98 -6.02
CA GLY A 71 -1.39 -10.30 -5.66
C GLY A 71 -0.64 -9.23 -4.92
N LEU A 72 -1.34 -8.25 -4.39
CA LEU A 72 -0.68 -7.14 -3.71
C LEU A 72 -0.44 -7.42 -2.23
N VAL A 73 -1.16 -8.36 -1.67
CA VAL A 73 -0.94 -8.78 -0.30
C VAL A 73 -0.86 -10.29 -0.27
N GLN A 74 -0.18 -10.80 0.73
CA GLN A 74 -0.07 -12.23 0.97
C GLN A 74 -0.68 -12.54 2.32
N THR A 75 -1.12 -13.77 2.46
CA THR A 75 -1.74 -14.18 3.72
C THR A 75 -1.06 -15.42 4.25
N ARG A 76 -1.10 -15.57 5.53
CA ARG A 76 -0.77 -16.84 6.17
C ARG A 76 -1.77 -17.07 7.28
N ARG A 77 -2.01 -18.32 7.57
CA ARG A 77 -2.95 -18.67 8.59
C ARG A 77 -2.21 -19.20 9.82
N GLU A 78 -2.61 -18.73 10.96
CA GLU A 78 -2.09 -19.24 12.20
C GLU A 78 -3.27 -19.45 13.13
N ALA A 79 -3.54 -20.70 13.46
CA ALA A 79 -4.74 -21.04 14.20
C ALA A 79 -5.96 -20.55 13.42
N GLN A 80 -6.77 -19.70 13.99
CA GLN A 80 -7.94 -19.20 13.28
C GLN A 80 -7.75 -17.78 12.77
N THR A 81 -6.54 -17.28 12.87
CA THR A 81 -6.26 -15.93 12.46
C THR A 81 -5.56 -15.93 11.11
N ILE A 82 -6.00 -15.05 10.23
CA ILE A 82 -5.35 -14.84 8.97
C ILE A 82 -4.55 -13.56 9.06
N TRP A 83 -3.27 -13.65 8.74
CA TRP A 83 -2.37 -12.52 8.79
C TRP A 83 -2.06 -12.04 7.39
N TYR A 84 -2.06 -10.76 7.21
CA TYR A 84 -1.83 -10.14 5.92
C TYR A 84 -0.51 -9.41 5.93
N THR A 85 0.24 -9.57 4.84
CA THR A 85 1.49 -8.83 4.64
C THR A 85 1.49 -8.24 3.25
N LEU A 86 2.24 -7.18 3.09
CA LEU A 86 2.41 -6.57 1.79
C LEU A 86 3.30 -7.45 0.93
N GLU A 87 2.93 -7.56 -0.33
CA GLU A 87 3.78 -8.25 -1.27
C GLU A 87 5.07 -7.47 -1.46
N HIS A 88 6.20 -8.13 -1.40
CA HIS A 88 7.49 -7.47 -1.60
C HIS A 88 7.76 -7.39 -3.09
N GLY A 89 7.90 -6.21 -3.60
CA GLY A 89 8.14 -6.04 -5.02
C GLY A 89 7.56 -4.73 -5.49
N PRO A 90 6.92 -4.74 -6.68
CA PRO A 90 6.45 -3.47 -7.25
C PRO A 90 5.49 -2.71 -6.33
N THR A 91 4.59 -3.43 -5.68
CA THR A 91 3.63 -2.77 -4.80
C THR A 91 4.34 -2.01 -3.70
N GLU A 92 5.29 -2.67 -3.06
CA GLU A 92 6.01 -2.02 -1.98
C GLU A 92 6.77 -0.80 -2.48
N GLN A 93 7.37 -0.91 -3.64
CA GLN A 93 8.12 0.20 -4.21
C GLN A 93 7.22 1.39 -4.48
N ILE A 94 6.04 1.14 -5.01
CA ILE A 94 5.13 2.22 -5.33
C ILE A 94 4.60 2.87 -4.05
N ILE A 95 4.23 2.07 -3.07
CA ILE A 95 3.73 2.60 -1.82
C ILE A 95 4.81 3.46 -1.15
N ASN A 96 6.04 2.98 -1.12
CA ASN A 96 7.11 3.76 -0.53
C ASN A 96 7.33 5.05 -1.29
N THR A 97 7.22 5.01 -2.61
CA THR A 97 7.37 6.21 -3.42
C THR A 97 6.27 7.22 -3.10
N LEU A 98 5.04 6.75 -3.02
CA LEU A 98 3.93 7.64 -2.69
C LEU A 98 4.09 8.22 -1.30
N TYR A 99 4.51 7.41 -0.37
CA TYR A 99 4.74 7.91 0.97
C TYR A 99 5.83 8.98 0.95
N GLY A 100 6.87 8.75 0.17
CA GLY A 100 7.94 9.74 0.08
C GLY A 100 7.48 11.03 -0.55
N ILE A 101 6.56 10.96 -1.48
CA ILE A 101 6.05 12.16 -2.14
C ILE A 101 5.13 12.94 -1.22
N TYR A 102 4.24 12.25 -0.54
CA TYR A 102 3.15 12.92 0.17
C TYR A 102 3.38 13.03 1.67
N CYS A 103 4.20 12.16 2.24
CA CYS A 103 4.28 12.06 3.68
C CYS A 103 5.67 12.11 4.24
N ALA A 104 6.72 12.06 3.42
CA ALA A 104 8.06 11.97 3.95
C ALA A 104 8.41 13.21 4.75
N PRO A 105 8.88 13.03 5.95
CA PRO A 105 9.21 14.18 6.76
C PRO A 105 10.34 15.02 6.20
N SER A 106 11.25 14.38 5.52
CA SER A 106 12.39 15.13 5.02
C SER A 106 12.00 16.10 3.94
N SER A 107 10.95 15.82 3.25
CA SER A 107 10.58 16.75 2.21
C SER A 107 9.96 17.98 2.77
N ASP A 108 9.64 17.94 3.97
CA ASP A 108 9.23 19.09 4.69
C ASP A 108 8.15 19.88 4.04
N THR A 109 8.14 20.09 2.83
CA THR A 109 7.17 20.97 2.28
C THR A 109 5.80 20.37 2.24
N LEU A 110 5.65 19.28 1.59
CA LEU A 110 4.34 18.76 1.36
C LEU A 110 3.67 18.30 2.61
N CYS A 111 4.41 17.61 3.42
CA CYS A 111 3.82 17.00 4.57
C CYS A 111 4.01 17.79 5.80
N ALA A 112 4.62 18.90 5.67
CA ALA A 112 4.76 19.71 6.84
C ALA A 112 3.43 19.96 7.45
N ALA A 113 2.48 20.01 6.66
CA ALA A 113 1.21 20.21 7.19
C ALA A 113 0.76 19.01 7.87
N GLY A 114 1.12 18.19 7.69
CA GLY A 114 0.59 17.26 8.29
C GLY A 114 0.97 16.49 9.18
N PRO A 115 1.09 16.51 9.43
CA PRO A 115 1.27 15.79 10.09
C PRO A 115 1.65 14.92 10.79
N ALA A 116 2.07 15.27 10.64
CA ALA A 116 2.55 14.71 11.12
C ALA A 116 2.02 13.83 11.80
N LYS A 117 1.64 13.88 12.02
CA LYS A 117 1.13 13.23 12.48
C LYS A 117 1.16 12.11 12.52
N ARG A 118 1.49 11.91 12.36
CA ARG A 118 1.52 10.97 12.30
C ARG A 118 2.14 10.22 12.78
N LYS A 119 2.68 10.43 13.13
CA LYS A 119 3.26 9.86 13.46
C LYS A 119 3.12 8.97 13.95
N ALA A 120 3.05 9.06 14.10
CA ALA A 120 2.92 8.42 14.37
C ALA A 120 2.66 7.52 14.34
N LYS A 121 2.62 7.20 14.22
CA LYS A 121 2.32 6.38 14.09
C LYS A 121 2.56 5.41 14.26
N LYS A 122 2.97 5.19 14.46
CA LYS A 122 3.21 4.45 14.45
C LYS A 122 2.88 3.63 14.94
N PRO A 123 2.80 3.29 15.01
CA PRO A 123 2.45 2.60 15.32
C PRO A 123 2.19 1.63 15.76
N PRO A 124 2.17 1.37 15.66
CA PRO A 124 1.80 0.52 15.94
C PRO A 124 1.90 -0.48 16.47
N ALA A 125 2.24 -0.60 16.45
CA ALA A 125 2.32 -1.33 16.74
C ALA A 125 2.05 -1.97 17.46
N ARG A 126 1.89 -2.05 17.74
CA ARG A 126 1.71 -2.41 18.18
C ARG A 126 1.41 -2.91 18.51
#